data_587cda8e56dc3b68b7276d787cd51bba
#
_entry.id   587cda8e56dc3b68b7276d787cd51bba
#
_cell.length_a   1.000
_cell.length_b   1.000
_cell.length_c   1.000
_cell.angle_alpha   90.00
_cell.angle_beta   90.00
_cell.angle_gamma   90.00
#
_symmetry.space_group_name_H-M   'P 1'
#
loop_
_entity.id
_entity.type
_entity.pdbx_description
1 polymer ?
#
loop_
_entity_poly.entity_id
_entity_poly.type
_entity_poly.pdbx_seq_one_letter_code
_entity_poly.pdbx_strand_id
1 'polypeptide(L)'
;MNTRLLALLLCAFAGASAGAAEPAPIPVKIVVIALFEPGADQGDTPGEYQYWVEREHLNHVYPFPQGFHDLRMNDQGVLGVLAGVGTARAAGSIMALGLDPRFDLSKAYWLIAGIAGADPEDASLGSAVWAEWVVDGDLAYEIDGREIPPQWTTGYVPLHKTVPYEQPRTDENFAIFHLNPGLREWAYQQTKAVKLDDSPELESVRVHFAGANARRPPFVLKGDTLSASTFWHGKLLDQWANNWVSYQTDGKGNFVTSAMEDTGVLQSLTFLHHAGRVDLDRVMVLRAVSNFDQQAIGLTAAESLAASAVSRYSAYMPALEAAYRVGNVVVSEIVTNWDRYQDRIPGSQLKEKP
;
A
#
# COMPACT_ATOMS: atom_id res chain seq x y z
N MET A 1 -15.29 53.19 72.29
CA MET A 1 -14.41 52.76 71.19
C MET A 1 -14.81 51.34 70.82
N ASN A 2 -15.68 51.16 69.84
CA ASN A 2 -16.22 49.86 69.51
C ASN A 2 -15.58 49.39 68.17
N THR A 3 -14.81 48.31 68.25
CA THR A 3 -14.20 47.66 67.12
C THR A 3 -15.16 46.54 66.70
N ARG A 4 -15.81 46.66 65.52
CA ARG A 4 -16.65 45.60 64.89
C ARG A 4 -15.76 44.73 64.02
N LEU A 5 -15.66 43.45 64.39
CA LEU A 5 -15.06 42.42 63.54
C LEU A 5 -16.04 42.05 62.42
N LEU A 6 -15.62 42.19 61.19
CA LEU A 6 -16.38 41.75 59.99
C LEU A 6 -15.84 40.37 59.60
N ALA A 7 -16.62 39.31 59.79
CA ALA A 7 -16.29 37.96 59.33
C ALA A 7 -16.73 37.79 57.87
N LEU A 8 -15.73 37.62 56.94
CA LEU A 8 -16.01 37.24 55.56
C LEU A 8 -16.17 35.71 55.48
N LEU A 9 -17.40 35.25 55.15
CA LEU A 9 -17.64 33.87 54.75
C LEU A 9 -17.21 33.69 53.29
N LEU A 10 -16.09 32.97 53.03
CA LEU A 10 -15.75 32.44 51.69
C LEU A 10 -16.55 31.14 51.48
N CYS A 11 -17.59 31.20 50.66
CA CYS A 11 -18.25 30.00 50.10
C CYS A 11 -17.38 29.49 48.96
N ALA A 12 -16.63 28.41 49.19
CA ALA A 12 -15.92 27.66 48.12
C ALA A 12 -16.96 26.83 47.36
N PHE A 13 -17.39 27.29 46.18
CA PHE A 13 -18.07 26.46 45.22
C PHE A 13 -17.07 25.47 44.60
N ALA A 14 -17.00 24.27 45.11
CA ALA A 14 -16.37 23.14 44.45
C ALA A 14 -17.36 22.67 43.33
N GLY A 15 -17.23 23.29 42.17
CA GLY A 15 -17.91 22.80 40.96
C GLY A 15 -17.25 21.49 40.52
N ALA A 16 -17.84 20.36 40.84
CA ALA A 16 -17.49 19.10 40.23
C ALA A 16 -17.93 19.20 38.75
N SER A 17 -16.96 19.51 37.87
CA SER A 17 -17.13 19.28 36.43
C SER A 17 -17.23 17.76 36.24
N ALA A 18 -18.41 17.22 36.09
CA ALA A 18 -18.59 15.89 35.53
C ALA A 18 -18.04 15.94 34.11
N GLY A 19 -16.81 15.53 33.94
CA GLY A 19 -16.24 15.30 32.62
C GLY A 19 -17.13 14.28 31.92
N ALA A 20 -17.77 14.68 30.82
CA ALA A 20 -18.42 13.71 29.94
C ALA A 20 -17.37 12.64 29.61
N ALA A 21 -17.68 11.37 29.87
CA ALA A 21 -16.79 10.29 29.48
C ALA A 21 -16.57 10.38 27.96
N GLU A 22 -15.32 10.37 27.53
CA GLU A 22 -15.04 10.32 26.10
C GLU A 22 -15.74 9.10 25.49
N PRO A 23 -16.37 9.24 24.31
CA PRO A 23 -17.01 8.12 23.65
C PRO A 23 -15.98 7.00 23.41
N ALA A 24 -16.40 5.75 23.59
CA ALA A 24 -15.53 4.61 23.33
C ALA A 24 -15.07 4.62 21.86
N PRO A 25 -13.80 4.27 21.59
CA PRO A 25 -13.31 4.21 20.23
C PRO A 25 -14.13 3.26 19.35
N ILE A 26 -14.33 3.65 18.09
CA ILE A 26 -15.08 2.88 17.09
C ILE A 26 -14.23 1.68 16.69
N PRO A 27 -14.69 0.43 16.83
CA PRO A 27 -13.94 -0.75 16.44
C PRO A 27 -13.85 -0.84 14.91
N VAL A 28 -12.63 -0.98 14.38
CA VAL A 28 -12.36 -1.18 12.95
C VAL A 28 -11.93 -2.61 12.73
N LYS A 29 -12.55 -3.28 11.75
CA LYS A 29 -12.19 -4.65 11.37
C LYS A 29 -11.08 -4.67 10.31
N ILE A 30 -11.21 -3.79 9.31
CA ILE A 30 -10.22 -3.65 8.24
C ILE A 30 -10.15 -2.21 7.76
N VAL A 31 -8.92 -1.74 7.57
CA VAL A 31 -8.61 -0.48 6.90
C VAL A 31 -8.22 -0.78 5.46
N VAL A 32 -8.95 -0.19 4.50
CA VAL A 32 -8.58 -0.23 3.08
C VAL A 32 -7.90 1.09 2.73
N ILE A 33 -6.69 0.99 2.21
CA ILE A 33 -5.84 2.12 1.86
C ILE A 33 -5.79 2.25 0.35
N ALA A 34 -6.39 3.32 -0.17
CA ALA A 34 -6.21 3.81 -1.52
C ALA A 34 -5.23 4.99 -1.52
N LEU A 35 -4.55 5.22 -2.65
CA LEU A 35 -3.43 6.17 -2.69
C LEU A 35 -3.76 7.43 -3.48
N PHE A 36 -4.67 7.34 -4.45
CA PHE A 36 -5.13 8.50 -5.22
C PHE A 36 -6.60 8.40 -5.62
N GLU A 37 -7.22 9.59 -5.76
CA GLU A 37 -8.54 9.79 -6.36
C GLU A 37 -8.51 11.11 -7.13
N PRO A 38 -8.78 11.13 -8.45
CA PRO A 38 -8.61 12.34 -9.25
C PRO A 38 -9.76 13.34 -9.14
N GLY A 39 -10.88 12.95 -8.58
CA GLY A 39 -12.08 13.76 -8.52
C GLY A 39 -12.81 13.64 -7.18
N ALA A 40 -14.12 13.45 -7.26
CA ALA A 40 -14.95 13.18 -6.09
C ALA A 40 -14.82 11.70 -5.67
N ASP A 41 -15.19 11.41 -4.44
CA ASP A 41 -15.19 10.02 -3.94
C ASP A 41 -16.22 9.13 -4.61
N GLN A 42 -17.15 9.71 -5.39
CA GLN A 42 -18.30 9.02 -6.00
C GLN A 42 -18.74 9.74 -7.28
N GLY A 43 -19.19 8.96 -8.28
CA GLY A 43 -20.03 9.45 -9.38
C GLY A 43 -19.29 10.10 -10.54
N ASP A 44 -17.99 10.10 -10.58
CA ASP A 44 -17.20 10.60 -11.71
C ASP A 44 -16.20 9.56 -12.24
N THR A 45 -15.08 9.99 -12.82
CA THR A 45 -14.04 9.04 -13.27
C THR A 45 -13.27 8.51 -12.07
N PRO A 46 -13.32 7.22 -11.78
CA PRO A 46 -12.72 6.67 -10.57
C PRO A 46 -11.20 6.70 -10.57
N GLY A 47 -10.65 6.91 -9.38
CA GLY A 47 -9.32 6.48 -8.97
C GLY A 47 -9.39 5.18 -8.17
N GLU A 48 -8.45 5.01 -7.24
CA GLU A 48 -8.39 3.79 -6.41
C GLU A 48 -9.45 3.77 -5.31
N TYR A 49 -9.98 4.93 -4.89
CA TYR A 49 -10.84 5.05 -3.73
C TYR A 49 -12.33 4.88 -4.05
N GLN A 50 -12.79 5.41 -5.17
CA GLN A 50 -14.20 5.49 -5.53
C GLN A 50 -14.90 4.13 -5.48
N TYR A 51 -14.29 3.05 -6.03
CA TYR A 51 -14.92 1.73 -6.02
C TYR A 51 -15.13 1.18 -4.61
N TRP A 52 -14.21 1.47 -3.68
CA TRP A 52 -14.37 1.10 -2.28
C TRP A 52 -15.51 1.90 -1.64
N VAL A 53 -15.57 3.21 -1.87
CA VAL A 53 -16.62 4.07 -1.31
C VAL A 53 -17.99 3.65 -1.78
N GLU A 54 -18.17 3.46 -3.08
CA GLU A 54 -19.47 3.16 -3.68
C GLU A 54 -19.93 1.73 -3.35
N ARG A 55 -19.08 0.74 -3.52
CA ARG A 55 -19.49 -0.66 -3.49
C ARG A 55 -19.47 -1.26 -2.09
N GLU A 56 -18.61 -0.76 -1.20
CA GLU A 56 -18.63 -1.11 0.23
C GLU A 56 -19.53 -0.19 1.06
N HIS A 57 -20.21 0.76 0.41
CA HIS A 57 -21.13 1.70 1.07
C HIS A 57 -20.46 2.43 2.24
N LEU A 58 -19.29 3.03 2.01
CA LEU A 58 -18.56 3.78 3.03
C LEU A 58 -19.23 5.15 3.28
N ASN A 59 -20.43 5.13 3.83
CA ASN A 59 -21.32 6.28 3.90
C ASN A 59 -21.06 7.21 5.09
N HIS A 60 -20.39 6.74 6.15
CA HIS A 60 -20.05 7.56 7.31
C HIS A 60 -18.75 8.33 7.03
N VAL A 61 -18.85 9.65 6.95
CA VAL A 61 -17.71 10.54 6.72
C VAL A 61 -17.19 11.06 8.05
N TYR A 62 -15.89 10.96 8.25
CA TYR A 62 -15.19 11.48 9.43
C TYR A 62 -14.20 12.56 8.98
N PRO A 63 -14.41 13.85 9.35
CA PRO A 63 -13.42 14.88 9.05
C PRO A 63 -12.03 14.50 9.55
N PHE A 64 -11.03 14.63 8.66
CA PHE A 64 -9.66 14.20 8.96
C PHE A 64 -8.63 15.23 8.49
N PRO A 65 -8.64 16.46 9.05
CA PRO A 65 -7.78 17.55 8.61
C PRO A 65 -6.28 17.32 8.83
N GLN A 66 -5.90 16.34 9.65
CA GLN A 66 -4.51 15.93 9.90
C GLN A 66 -3.99 14.92 8.87
N GLY A 67 -4.84 14.36 8.00
CA GLY A 67 -4.48 13.47 6.91
C GLY A 67 -4.70 14.13 5.55
N PHE A 68 -4.54 13.33 4.49
CA PHE A 68 -4.67 13.81 3.12
C PHE A 68 -6.13 14.09 2.71
N HIS A 69 -7.06 13.27 3.22
CA HIS A 69 -8.47 13.30 2.86
C HIS A 69 -9.33 12.83 4.05
N ASP A 70 -10.63 13.20 4.06
CA ASP A 70 -11.57 12.70 5.07
C ASP A 70 -11.69 11.17 5.02
N LEU A 71 -11.90 10.57 6.19
CA LEU A 71 -12.09 9.12 6.30
C LEU A 71 -13.53 8.74 6.01
N ARG A 72 -13.74 7.56 5.49
CA ARG A 72 -15.07 6.99 5.28
C ARG A 72 -15.18 5.59 5.86
N MET A 73 -16.35 5.25 6.40
CA MET A 73 -16.56 3.95 7.02
C MET A 73 -17.98 3.45 6.75
N ASN A 74 -18.18 2.12 6.77
CA ASN A 74 -19.49 1.50 6.77
C ASN A 74 -19.85 0.91 8.15
N ASP A 75 -21.09 0.45 8.31
CA ASP A 75 -21.59 -0.18 9.54
C ASP A 75 -20.96 -1.56 9.83
N GLN A 76 -20.29 -2.14 8.86
CA GLN A 76 -19.67 -3.46 9.00
C GLN A 76 -18.25 -3.41 9.58
N GLY A 77 -17.66 -2.24 9.73
CA GLY A 77 -16.32 -2.03 10.27
C GLY A 77 -15.21 -1.95 9.21
N VAL A 78 -15.56 -1.65 7.95
CA VAL A 78 -14.61 -1.32 6.89
C VAL A 78 -14.34 0.18 6.91
N LEU A 79 -13.11 0.57 7.16
CA LEU A 79 -12.64 1.96 7.14
C LEU A 79 -11.81 2.19 5.87
N GLY A 80 -12.24 3.12 5.04
CA GLY A 80 -11.50 3.57 3.87
C GLY A 80 -10.67 4.81 4.18
N VAL A 81 -9.43 4.82 3.72
CA VAL A 81 -8.53 5.97 3.77
C VAL A 81 -7.91 6.24 2.40
N LEU A 82 -7.96 7.49 1.97
CA LEU A 82 -7.22 7.99 0.83
C LEU A 82 -5.93 8.64 1.36
N ALA A 83 -4.80 7.94 1.19
CA ALA A 83 -3.56 8.31 1.87
C ALA A 83 -2.74 9.39 1.14
N GLY A 84 -2.96 9.56 -0.16
CA GLY A 84 -2.24 10.52 -1.02
C GLY A 84 -1.00 9.94 -1.69
N VAL A 85 -0.74 10.43 -2.91
CA VAL A 85 0.35 9.93 -3.77
C VAL A 85 1.73 10.23 -3.16
N GLY A 86 2.59 9.22 -3.20
CA GLY A 86 3.99 9.27 -2.79
C GLY A 86 4.19 9.00 -1.29
N THR A 87 5.38 8.49 -0.98
CA THR A 87 5.79 8.01 0.34
C THR A 87 5.47 8.97 1.48
N ALA A 88 5.77 10.27 1.30
CA ALA A 88 5.61 11.26 2.37
C ALA A 88 4.14 11.53 2.76
N ARG A 89 3.23 11.63 1.76
CA ARG A 89 1.80 11.84 2.02
C ARG A 89 1.18 10.61 2.66
N ALA A 90 1.49 9.44 2.10
CA ALA A 90 1.01 8.18 2.63
C ALA A 90 1.46 7.96 4.07
N ALA A 91 2.74 8.20 4.38
CA ALA A 91 3.26 8.10 5.74
C ALA A 91 2.54 9.05 6.71
N GLY A 92 2.37 10.32 6.32
CA GLY A 92 1.69 11.31 7.16
C GLY A 92 0.25 10.93 7.47
N SER A 93 -0.51 10.52 6.44
CA SER A 93 -1.92 10.14 6.59
C SER A 93 -2.10 8.89 7.47
N ILE A 94 -1.29 7.86 7.25
CA ILE A 94 -1.39 6.61 8.02
C ILE A 94 -0.94 6.82 9.47
N MET A 95 0.12 7.60 9.70
CA MET A 95 0.54 7.94 11.05
C MET A 95 -0.54 8.73 11.80
N ALA A 96 -1.16 9.71 11.15
CA ALA A 96 -2.26 10.49 11.72
C ALA A 96 -3.47 9.60 12.05
N LEU A 97 -3.85 8.67 11.14
CA LEU A 97 -4.93 7.72 11.39
C LEU A 97 -4.62 6.80 12.58
N GLY A 98 -3.41 6.24 12.64
CA GLY A 98 -3.02 5.31 13.71
C GLY A 98 -2.98 5.95 15.10
N LEU A 99 -2.82 7.28 15.18
CA LEU A 99 -2.87 8.05 16.42
C LEU A 99 -4.25 8.63 16.73
N ASP A 100 -5.22 8.51 15.83
CA ASP A 100 -6.57 9.04 16.01
C ASP A 100 -7.32 8.29 17.12
N PRO A 101 -7.71 8.94 18.23
CA PRO A 101 -8.35 8.27 19.34
C PRO A 101 -9.80 7.84 19.04
N ARG A 102 -10.38 8.30 17.94
CA ARG A 102 -11.75 7.93 17.55
C ARG A 102 -11.89 6.46 17.15
N PHE A 103 -10.78 5.80 16.75
CA PHE A 103 -10.81 4.45 16.21
C PHE A 103 -9.98 3.48 17.05
N ASP A 104 -10.53 2.27 17.26
CA ASP A 104 -9.76 1.13 17.77
C ASP A 104 -9.23 0.32 16.58
N LEU A 105 -7.91 0.43 16.35
CA LEU A 105 -7.19 -0.20 15.26
C LEU A 105 -6.35 -1.41 15.73
N SER A 106 -6.42 -1.75 17.01
CA SER A 106 -5.52 -2.73 17.64
C SER A 106 -5.60 -4.13 17.04
N LYS A 107 -6.76 -4.52 16.50
CA LYS A 107 -7.01 -5.81 15.84
C LYS A 107 -7.33 -5.65 14.35
N ALA A 108 -7.35 -4.42 13.83
CA ALA A 108 -7.69 -4.15 12.44
C ALA A 108 -6.70 -4.82 11.48
N TYR A 109 -7.25 -5.39 10.41
CA TYR A 109 -6.46 -5.72 9.24
C TYR A 109 -6.20 -4.47 8.40
N TRP A 110 -5.12 -4.46 7.65
CA TRP A 110 -4.73 -3.35 6.78
C TRP A 110 -4.51 -3.89 5.37
N LEU A 111 -5.22 -3.34 4.41
CA LEU A 111 -5.09 -3.70 3.00
C LEU A 111 -4.66 -2.47 2.20
N ILE A 112 -3.43 -2.43 1.73
CA ILE A 112 -2.99 -1.49 0.71
C ILE A 112 -3.47 -2.05 -0.61
N ALA A 113 -4.39 -1.34 -1.28
CA ALA A 113 -5.03 -1.81 -2.51
C ALA A 113 -4.98 -0.70 -3.57
N GLY A 114 -3.99 -0.77 -4.45
CA GLY A 114 -3.77 0.23 -5.49
C GLY A 114 -3.30 -0.36 -6.81
N ILE A 115 -3.15 0.52 -7.81
CA ILE A 115 -2.56 0.15 -9.09
C ILE A 115 -1.04 0.26 -9.04
N ALA A 116 -0.36 -0.36 -10.01
CA ALA A 116 1.11 -0.42 -10.07
C ALA A 116 1.60 -0.57 -11.50
N GLY A 117 2.86 -0.21 -11.74
CA GLY A 117 3.63 -0.73 -12.85
C GLY A 117 4.04 -2.18 -12.60
N ALA A 118 4.47 -2.90 -13.65
CA ALA A 118 4.91 -4.28 -13.49
C ALA A 118 5.99 -4.70 -14.49
N ASP A 119 6.80 -5.68 -14.07
CA ASP A 119 7.69 -6.40 -14.96
C ASP A 119 6.87 -7.27 -15.95
N PRO A 120 6.99 -7.06 -17.27
CA PRO A 120 6.29 -7.87 -18.27
C PRO A 120 6.78 -9.33 -18.35
N GLU A 121 7.88 -9.69 -17.72
CA GLU A 121 8.31 -11.09 -17.65
C GLU A 121 7.45 -11.88 -16.64
N ASP A 122 6.90 -11.22 -15.61
CA ASP A 122 6.17 -11.88 -14.52
C ASP A 122 4.65 -11.69 -14.58
N ALA A 123 4.16 -10.54 -15.02
CA ALA A 123 2.73 -10.21 -14.97
C ALA A 123 2.16 -9.76 -16.32
N SER A 124 0.83 -9.78 -16.42
CA SER A 124 0.06 -9.21 -17.51
C SER A 124 -0.68 -7.96 -17.07
N LEU A 125 -1.00 -7.07 -18.01
CA LEU A 125 -1.85 -5.89 -17.75
C LEU A 125 -3.20 -6.32 -17.17
N GLY A 126 -3.66 -5.62 -16.14
CA GLY A 126 -4.89 -5.95 -15.41
C GLY A 126 -4.77 -7.09 -14.40
N SER A 127 -3.58 -7.71 -14.24
CA SER A 127 -3.32 -8.73 -13.21
C SER A 127 -3.29 -8.12 -11.81
N ALA A 128 -3.51 -8.95 -10.78
CA ALA A 128 -3.46 -8.54 -9.37
C ALA A 128 -2.43 -9.37 -8.60
N VAL A 129 -1.57 -8.69 -7.83
CA VAL A 129 -0.35 -9.25 -7.23
C VAL A 129 -0.39 -9.09 -5.71
N TRP A 130 -0.29 -10.19 -4.97
CA TRP A 130 -0.11 -10.21 -3.52
C TRP A 130 1.37 -10.22 -3.16
N ALA A 131 1.82 -9.19 -2.46
CA ALA A 131 3.22 -9.06 -2.05
C ALA A 131 3.52 -9.71 -0.70
N GLU A 132 4.74 -10.23 -0.57
CA GLU A 132 5.36 -10.64 0.70
C GLU A 132 6.46 -9.68 1.11
N TRP A 133 7.26 -9.26 0.15
CA TRP A 133 8.31 -8.28 0.35
C TRP A 133 7.92 -6.95 -0.30
N VAL A 134 8.16 -5.88 0.45
CA VAL A 134 8.14 -4.52 -0.09
C VAL A 134 9.51 -3.93 0.16
N VAL A 135 10.16 -3.48 -0.91
CA VAL A 135 11.53 -2.98 -0.90
C VAL A 135 11.54 -1.51 -1.27
N ASP A 136 12.27 -0.71 -0.50
CA ASP A 136 12.45 0.72 -0.76
C ASP A 136 13.41 0.93 -1.94
N GLY A 137 12.95 1.69 -2.93
CA GLY A 137 13.73 2.05 -4.11
C GLY A 137 14.37 3.44 -4.04
N ASP A 138 14.01 4.25 -3.04
CA ASP A 138 14.53 5.62 -2.89
C ASP A 138 15.72 5.69 -1.92
N LEU A 139 15.83 4.76 -0.98
CA LEU A 139 16.81 4.82 0.09
C LEU A 139 18.16 4.24 -0.37
N ALA A 140 18.89 5.03 -1.16
CA ALA A 140 20.15 4.66 -1.79
C ALA A 140 21.03 5.89 -2.00
N TYR A 141 22.31 5.68 -2.33
CA TYR A 141 23.08 6.71 -3.04
C TYR A 141 22.77 6.59 -4.53
N GLU A 142 22.63 7.72 -5.21
CA GLU A 142 22.40 7.77 -6.65
C GLU A 142 23.52 8.58 -7.33
N ILE A 143 24.06 8.04 -8.40
CA ILE A 143 24.99 8.71 -9.32
C ILE A 143 24.34 8.73 -10.70
N ASP A 144 24.39 9.86 -11.38
CA ASP A 144 23.87 9.99 -12.76
C ASP A 144 24.48 8.91 -13.66
N GLY A 145 23.64 8.22 -14.43
CA GLY A 145 24.06 7.13 -15.30
C GLY A 145 25.14 7.49 -16.33
N ARG A 146 25.34 8.78 -16.61
CA ARG A 146 26.41 9.31 -17.50
C ARG A 146 27.75 9.44 -16.79
N GLU A 147 27.79 9.36 -15.45
CA GLU A 147 29.00 9.53 -14.63
C GLU A 147 29.43 8.22 -13.93
N ILE A 148 28.67 7.14 -14.11
CA ILE A 148 29.01 5.83 -13.51
C ILE A 148 30.22 5.19 -14.23
N PRO A 149 31.04 4.41 -13.50
CA PRO A 149 32.10 3.61 -14.13
C PRO A 149 31.51 2.63 -15.18
N PRO A 150 32.22 2.37 -16.31
CA PRO A 150 31.70 1.51 -17.39
C PRO A 150 31.31 0.09 -16.97
N GLN A 151 31.86 -0.42 -15.87
CA GLN A 151 31.57 -1.76 -15.33
C GLN A 151 30.31 -1.80 -14.46
N TRP A 152 29.72 -0.65 -14.10
CA TRP A 152 28.50 -0.60 -13.33
C TRP A 152 27.27 -0.69 -14.24
N THR A 153 26.26 -1.40 -13.78
CA THR A 153 24.99 -1.54 -14.51
C THR A 153 23.94 -0.54 -14.07
N THR A 154 24.19 0.18 -12.98
CA THR A 154 23.27 1.18 -12.40
C THR A 154 24.06 2.22 -11.63
N GLY A 155 23.47 3.42 -11.46
CA GLY A 155 23.98 4.45 -10.56
C GLY A 155 23.50 4.30 -9.11
N TYR A 156 22.62 3.35 -8.82
CA TYR A 156 22.09 3.13 -7.46
C TYR A 156 23.07 2.26 -6.65
N VAL A 157 23.51 2.79 -5.52
CA VAL A 157 24.44 2.12 -4.59
C VAL A 157 23.74 2.03 -3.22
N PRO A 158 23.69 0.85 -2.59
CA PRO A 158 23.10 0.72 -1.26
C PRO A 158 23.78 1.62 -0.24
N LEU A 159 23.03 2.14 0.72
CA LEU A 159 23.61 2.97 1.79
C LEU A 159 24.75 2.21 2.50
N HIS A 160 25.80 2.95 2.88
CA HIS A 160 27.04 2.41 3.49
C HIS A 160 27.82 1.42 2.62
N LYS A 161 27.53 1.37 1.32
CA LYS A 161 28.28 0.62 0.30
C LYS A 161 29.00 1.56 -0.67
N THR A 162 29.93 1.04 -1.41
CA THR A 162 30.78 1.81 -2.34
C THR A 162 30.55 1.45 -3.80
N VAL A 163 29.88 0.32 -4.04
CA VAL A 163 29.53 -0.16 -5.38
C VAL A 163 28.13 -0.76 -5.39
N PRO A 164 27.44 -0.79 -6.56
CA PRO A 164 26.15 -1.45 -6.68
C PRO A 164 26.21 -2.91 -6.22
N TYR A 165 25.19 -3.33 -5.45
CA TYR A 165 25.01 -4.71 -4.98
C TYR A 165 26.18 -5.29 -4.18
N GLU A 166 26.97 -4.45 -3.50
CA GLU A 166 28.13 -4.88 -2.70
C GLU A 166 27.73 -5.81 -1.55
N GLN A 167 28.40 -6.96 -1.47
CA GLN A 167 28.17 -7.95 -0.41
C GLN A 167 29.23 -7.82 0.72
N PRO A 168 28.92 -8.22 1.97
CA PRO A 168 27.58 -8.61 2.42
C PRO A 168 26.64 -7.41 2.46
N ARG A 169 25.34 -7.65 2.28
CA ARG A 169 24.33 -6.62 2.48
C ARG A 169 24.37 -6.11 3.92
N THR A 170 24.13 -4.83 4.14
CA THR A 170 23.95 -4.29 5.50
C THR A 170 22.55 -4.66 6.00
N ASP A 171 22.46 -5.19 7.23
CA ASP A 171 21.20 -5.52 7.89
C ASP A 171 20.47 -4.27 8.43
N GLU A 172 20.37 -3.25 7.62
CA GLU A 172 19.60 -2.07 7.96
C GLU A 172 18.15 -2.29 7.55
N ASN A 173 17.30 -2.58 8.54
CA ASN A 173 15.90 -3.00 8.36
C ASN A 173 14.94 -1.91 7.87
N PHE A 174 15.44 -0.74 7.46
CA PHE A 174 14.57 0.37 7.05
C PHE A 174 14.26 0.40 5.54
N ALA A 175 14.95 -0.40 4.74
CA ALA A 175 14.73 -0.50 3.30
C ALA A 175 13.87 -1.70 2.89
N ILE A 176 13.47 -2.56 3.83
CA ILE A 176 12.80 -3.83 3.54
C ILE A 176 11.70 -4.08 4.55
N PHE A 177 10.51 -4.40 4.03
CA PHE A 177 9.37 -4.83 4.82
C PHE A 177 9.01 -6.25 4.43
N HIS A 178 9.05 -7.17 5.40
CA HIS A 178 8.65 -8.55 5.23
C HIS A 178 7.30 -8.75 5.88
N LEU A 179 6.27 -8.90 5.07
CA LEU A 179 4.89 -9.10 5.49
C LEU A 179 4.68 -10.54 5.96
N ASN A 180 3.54 -10.79 6.59
CA ASN A 180 3.19 -12.13 7.06
C ASN A 180 2.97 -13.10 5.87
N PRO A 181 3.87 -14.06 5.63
CA PRO A 181 3.77 -14.95 4.47
C PRO A 181 2.55 -15.88 4.54
N GLY A 182 2.10 -16.23 5.74
CA GLY A 182 0.90 -17.04 5.93
C GLY A 182 -0.37 -16.27 5.54
N LEU A 183 -0.47 -15.01 5.92
CA LEU A 183 -1.59 -14.15 5.56
C LEU A 183 -1.60 -13.88 4.05
N ARG A 184 -0.43 -13.58 3.43
CA ARG A 184 -0.30 -13.44 1.98
C ARG A 184 -0.73 -14.71 1.24
N GLU A 185 -0.26 -15.88 1.68
CA GLU A 185 -0.64 -17.16 1.07
C GLU A 185 -2.14 -17.42 1.19
N TRP A 186 -2.73 -17.13 2.35
CA TRP A 186 -4.17 -17.24 2.54
C TRP A 186 -4.94 -16.32 1.58
N ALA A 187 -4.56 -15.05 1.48
CA ALA A 187 -5.20 -14.09 0.58
C ALA A 187 -5.11 -14.55 -0.89
N TYR A 188 -3.95 -15.03 -1.31
CA TYR A 188 -3.77 -15.61 -2.64
C TYR A 188 -4.68 -16.81 -2.87
N GLN A 189 -4.77 -17.76 -1.93
CA GLN A 189 -5.64 -18.95 -2.08
C GLN A 189 -7.12 -18.58 -2.18
N GLN A 190 -7.58 -17.53 -1.47
CA GLN A 190 -8.95 -17.04 -1.58
C GLN A 190 -9.23 -16.42 -2.96
N THR A 191 -8.22 -15.87 -3.62
CA THR A 191 -8.41 -14.99 -4.76
C THR A 191 -7.86 -15.52 -6.09
N LYS A 192 -7.00 -16.54 -6.10
CA LYS A 192 -6.32 -17.06 -7.31
C LYS A 192 -7.26 -17.49 -8.44
N ALA A 193 -8.52 -17.78 -8.15
CA ALA A 193 -9.53 -18.18 -9.14
C ALA A 193 -10.45 -17.01 -9.56
N VAL A 194 -10.23 -15.80 -9.03
CA VAL A 194 -10.99 -14.61 -9.43
C VAL A 194 -10.72 -14.34 -10.90
N LYS A 195 -11.79 -14.23 -11.68
CA LYS A 195 -11.70 -13.86 -13.09
C LYS A 195 -11.53 -12.35 -13.19
N LEU A 196 -10.48 -11.93 -13.87
CA LEU A 196 -10.18 -10.54 -14.17
C LEU A 196 -10.61 -10.21 -15.60
N ASP A 197 -10.99 -8.96 -15.82
CA ASP A 197 -11.49 -8.54 -17.12
C ASP A 197 -10.34 -8.41 -18.12
N ASP A 198 -10.52 -8.99 -19.28
CA ASP A 198 -9.62 -8.87 -20.42
C ASP A 198 -10.35 -8.22 -21.60
N SER A 199 -9.61 -7.60 -22.49
CA SER A 199 -10.16 -6.96 -23.66
C SER A 199 -9.22 -7.02 -24.87
N PRO A 200 -9.75 -6.87 -26.09
CA PRO A 200 -8.91 -6.75 -27.29
C PRO A 200 -7.93 -5.57 -27.22
N GLU A 201 -8.29 -4.49 -26.51
CA GLU A 201 -7.43 -3.31 -26.32
C GLU A 201 -6.22 -3.69 -25.46
N LEU A 202 -6.40 -4.41 -24.35
CA LEU A 202 -5.31 -4.92 -23.52
C LEU A 202 -4.43 -5.90 -24.29
N GLU A 203 -5.04 -6.82 -25.04
CA GLU A 203 -4.30 -7.76 -25.88
C GLU A 203 -3.44 -7.03 -26.91
N SER A 204 -3.97 -5.99 -27.56
CA SER A 204 -3.23 -5.20 -28.55
C SER A 204 -1.98 -4.53 -28.00
N VAL A 205 -1.94 -4.20 -26.70
CA VAL A 205 -0.75 -3.69 -26.02
C VAL A 205 0.21 -4.83 -25.67
N ARG A 206 -0.31 -5.92 -25.10
CA ARG A 206 0.49 -7.04 -24.59
C ARG A 206 1.32 -7.75 -25.65
N VAL A 207 0.82 -7.84 -26.89
CA VAL A 207 1.53 -8.52 -27.99
C VAL A 207 2.87 -7.88 -28.35
N HIS A 208 3.09 -6.63 -27.97
CA HIS A 208 4.35 -5.90 -28.19
C HIS A 208 5.43 -6.17 -27.14
N PHE A 209 5.17 -7.07 -26.18
CA PHE A 209 6.13 -7.49 -25.17
C PHE A 209 6.60 -8.93 -25.39
N ALA A 210 7.86 -9.25 -25.05
CA ALA A 210 8.41 -10.57 -25.31
C ALA A 210 7.97 -11.60 -24.26
N GLY A 211 7.78 -11.17 -23.02
CA GLY A 211 7.47 -12.03 -21.87
C GLY A 211 6.24 -12.90 -22.11
N ALA A 212 6.36 -14.18 -21.79
CA ALA A 212 5.22 -15.10 -21.93
C ALA A 212 4.06 -14.72 -20.99
N ASN A 213 4.38 -14.23 -19.79
CA ASN A 213 3.39 -13.79 -18.81
C ASN A 213 2.70 -12.49 -19.24
N ALA A 214 3.45 -11.53 -19.83
CA ALA A 214 2.85 -10.30 -20.35
C ALA A 214 1.71 -10.58 -21.35
N ARG A 215 1.85 -11.61 -22.18
CA ARG A 215 0.90 -11.96 -23.25
C ARG A 215 -0.32 -12.72 -22.79
N ARG A 216 -0.36 -13.21 -21.55
CA ARG A 216 -1.52 -13.92 -21.00
C ARG A 216 -2.68 -12.96 -20.73
N PRO A 217 -3.94 -13.46 -20.70
CA PRO A 217 -5.03 -12.76 -20.00
C PRO A 217 -4.65 -12.41 -18.57
N PRO A 218 -5.24 -11.36 -17.96
CA PRO A 218 -5.01 -10.99 -16.57
C PRO A 218 -5.23 -12.16 -15.61
N PHE A 219 -4.42 -12.25 -14.57
CA PHE A 219 -4.50 -13.30 -13.56
C PHE A 219 -4.05 -12.81 -12.17
N VAL A 220 -4.46 -13.53 -11.13
CA VAL A 220 -4.00 -13.26 -9.77
C VAL A 220 -2.71 -14.05 -9.51
N LEU A 221 -1.69 -13.39 -8.98
CA LEU A 221 -0.40 -14.00 -8.71
C LEU A 221 0.21 -13.53 -7.39
N LYS A 222 1.33 -14.12 -7.03
CA LYS A 222 2.21 -13.70 -5.94
C LYS A 222 3.45 -13.07 -6.53
N GLY A 223 3.93 -11.99 -5.92
CA GLY A 223 5.16 -11.30 -6.31
C GLY A 223 5.45 -10.18 -5.33
N ASP A 224 6.54 -9.48 -5.51
CA ASP A 224 7.01 -8.48 -4.56
C ASP A 224 7.05 -7.10 -5.19
N THR A 225 7.03 -6.08 -4.33
CA THR A 225 6.89 -4.69 -4.74
C THR A 225 8.17 -3.91 -4.45
N LEU A 226 8.66 -3.17 -5.43
CA LEU A 226 9.59 -2.07 -5.21
C LEU A 226 8.78 -0.78 -5.08
N SER A 227 8.96 -0.06 -3.98
CA SER A 227 8.24 1.19 -3.69
C SER A 227 9.20 2.38 -3.67
N ALA A 228 8.91 3.39 -4.50
CA ALA A 228 9.70 4.61 -4.60
C ALA A 228 8.81 5.79 -4.95
N SER A 229 9.03 6.96 -4.36
CA SER A 229 8.28 8.17 -4.71
C SER A 229 8.52 8.63 -6.16
N THR A 230 9.63 8.23 -6.74
CA THR A 230 9.92 8.47 -8.15
C THR A 230 9.17 7.48 -9.02
N PHE A 231 8.30 7.99 -9.92
CA PHE A 231 7.79 7.17 -11.02
C PHE A 231 8.90 6.99 -12.05
N TRP A 232 9.44 5.78 -12.10
CA TRP A 232 10.50 5.42 -13.05
C TRP A 232 9.97 4.55 -14.18
N HIS A 233 10.65 4.52 -15.32
CA HIS A 233 10.24 3.75 -16.48
C HIS A 233 11.44 3.44 -17.38
N GLY A 234 11.46 2.24 -17.93
CA GLY A 234 12.43 1.80 -18.91
C GLY A 234 13.13 0.50 -18.53
N LYS A 235 13.49 -0.28 -19.54
CA LYS A 235 14.06 -1.63 -19.39
C LYS A 235 15.29 -1.69 -18.46
N LEU A 236 16.12 -0.65 -18.45
CA LEU A 236 17.32 -0.66 -17.57
C LEU A 236 16.94 -0.45 -16.11
N LEU A 237 15.91 0.36 -15.84
CA LEU A 237 15.39 0.55 -14.49
C LEU A 237 14.57 -0.65 -14.03
N ASP A 238 13.84 -1.30 -14.92
CA ASP A 238 13.15 -2.57 -14.64
C ASP A 238 14.17 -3.66 -14.25
N GLN A 239 15.27 -3.79 -15.00
CA GLN A 239 16.37 -4.69 -14.64
C GLN A 239 17.03 -4.32 -13.30
N TRP A 240 17.18 -3.01 -13.03
CA TRP A 240 17.65 -2.54 -11.72
C TRP A 240 16.69 -2.96 -10.61
N ALA A 241 15.40 -2.78 -10.78
CA ALA A 241 14.38 -3.15 -9.77
C ALA A 241 14.43 -4.65 -9.44
N ASN A 242 14.55 -5.51 -10.47
CA ASN A 242 14.75 -6.95 -10.29
C ASN A 242 16.00 -7.26 -9.46
N ASN A 243 17.12 -6.67 -9.82
CA ASN A 243 18.38 -6.86 -9.11
C ASN A 243 18.35 -6.27 -7.70
N TRP A 244 17.69 -5.11 -7.52
CA TRP A 244 17.59 -4.43 -6.23
C TRP A 244 16.75 -5.21 -5.24
N VAL A 245 15.58 -5.69 -5.64
CA VAL A 245 14.72 -6.53 -4.79
C VAL A 245 15.43 -7.83 -4.44
N SER A 246 16.05 -8.49 -5.41
CA SER A 246 16.83 -9.70 -5.16
C SER A 246 17.98 -9.44 -4.17
N TYR A 247 18.75 -8.37 -4.37
CA TYR A 247 19.84 -7.99 -3.47
C TYR A 247 19.34 -7.70 -2.06
N GLN A 248 18.32 -6.88 -1.92
CA GLN A 248 17.80 -6.46 -0.61
C GLN A 248 17.15 -7.60 0.17
N THR A 249 16.61 -8.60 -0.51
CA THR A 249 15.94 -9.75 0.12
C THR A 249 16.81 -11.02 0.21
N ASP A 250 18.12 -10.92 -0.07
CA ASP A 250 19.02 -12.07 -0.16
C ASP A 250 18.52 -13.16 -1.12
N GLY A 251 17.96 -12.74 -2.27
CA GLY A 251 17.43 -13.62 -3.31
C GLY A 251 16.09 -14.27 -3.00
N LYS A 252 15.40 -13.86 -1.94
CA LYS A 252 14.10 -14.45 -1.53
C LYS A 252 12.91 -13.78 -2.20
N GLY A 253 12.99 -12.48 -2.46
CA GLY A 253 11.96 -11.71 -3.14
C GLY A 253 12.07 -11.81 -4.66
N ASN A 254 10.92 -11.72 -5.34
CA ASN A 254 10.80 -11.62 -6.79
C ASN A 254 10.08 -10.31 -7.14
N PHE A 255 10.81 -9.35 -7.73
CA PHE A 255 10.20 -8.10 -8.18
C PHE A 255 9.14 -8.38 -9.24
N VAL A 256 7.93 -7.89 -9.01
CA VAL A 256 6.81 -8.00 -9.96
C VAL A 256 6.13 -6.65 -10.17
N THR A 257 6.03 -5.83 -9.13
CA THR A 257 5.31 -4.55 -9.21
C THR A 257 6.11 -3.37 -8.69
N SER A 258 5.90 -2.20 -9.28
CA SER A 258 6.40 -0.92 -8.82
C SER A 258 5.27 -0.02 -8.32
N ALA A 259 5.45 0.59 -7.15
CA ALA A 259 4.47 1.47 -6.53
C ALA A 259 5.16 2.67 -5.87
N MET A 260 4.37 3.66 -5.39
CA MET A 260 4.93 4.92 -4.92
C MET A 260 4.70 5.19 -3.42
N GLU A 261 3.95 4.36 -2.70
CA GLU A 261 3.46 4.69 -1.36
C GLU A 261 3.74 3.64 -0.30
N ASP A 262 3.91 2.35 -0.70
CA ASP A 262 3.90 1.22 0.24
C ASP A 262 4.89 1.38 1.38
N THR A 263 6.11 1.85 1.09
CA THR A 263 7.14 2.05 2.12
C THR A 263 6.73 3.11 3.14
N GLY A 264 6.05 4.18 2.71
CA GLY A 264 5.51 5.20 3.62
C GLY A 264 4.42 4.66 4.55
N VAL A 265 3.50 3.88 3.99
CA VAL A 265 2.45 3.20 4.76
C VAL A 265 3.07 2.23 5.76
N LEU A 266 3.94 1.33 5.30
CA LEU A 266 4.54 0.28 6.12
C LEU A 266 5.47 0.83 7.20
N GLN A 267 6.20 1.91 6.92
CA GLN A 267 7.02 2.58 7.93
C GLN A 267 6.15 3.16 9.04
N SER A 268 5.04 3.80 8.70
CA SER A 268 4.09 4.32 9.68
C SER A 268 3.47 3.22 10.52
N LEU A 269 3.03 2.13 9.89
CA LEU A 269 2.49 0.96 10.59
C LEU A 269 3.54 0.31 11.50
N THR A 270 4.82 0.31 11.11
CA THR A 270 5.92 -0.18 11.95
C THR A 270 6.05 0.65 13.23
N PHE A 271 6.02 1.98 13.14
CA PHE A 271 6.07 2.84 14.31
C PHE A 271 4.83 2.71 15.19
N LEU A 272 3.66 2.60 14.58
CA LEU A 272 2.40 2.37 15.29
C LEU A 272 2.35 1.00 15.98
N HIS A 273 2.95 -0.01 15.40
CA HIS A 273 3.12 -1.33 16.01
C HIS A 273 4.01 -1.25 17.26
N HIS A 274 5.16 -0.57 17.17
CA HIS A 274 6.03 -0.34 18.32
C HIS A 274 5.31 0.44 19.45
N ALA A 275 4.36 1.29 19.08
CA ALA A 275 3.51 2.02 20.03
C ALA A 275 2.30 1.20 20.54
N GLY A 276 2.16 -0.07 20.13
CA GLY A 276 1.06 -0.95 20.51
C GLY A 276 -0.31 -0.57 19.94
N ARG A 277 -0.34 0.19 18.84
CA ARG A 277 -1.58 0.70 18.22
C ARG A 277 -2.11 -0.23 17.12
N VAL A 278 -1.26 -0.96 16.45
CA VAL A 278 -1.59 -1.85 15.33
C VAL A 278 -0.80 -3.16 15.41
N ASP A 279 -1.23 -4.17 14.66
CA ASP A 279 -0.55 -5.45 14.53
C ASP A 279 -0.02 -5.63 13.10
N LEU A 280 1.31 -5.62 12.91
CA LEU A 280 1.96 -5.77 11.61
C LEU A 280 1.69 -7.12 10.94
N ASP A 281 1.42 -8.17 11.71
CA ASP A 281 1.07 -9.48 11.15
C ASP A 281 -0.30 -9.47 10.42
N ARG A 282 -1.06 -8.35 10.48
CA ARG A 282 -2.38 -8.15 9.86
C ARG A 282 -2.34 -7.26 8.62
N VAL A 283 -1.14 -6.98 8.10
CA VAL A 283 -0.96 -6.10 6.93
C VAL A 283 -0.83 -6.91 5.65
N MET A 284 -1.54 -6.46 4.61
CA MET A 284 -1.52 -7.04 3.26
C MET A 284 -1.27 -5.95 2.22
N VAL A 285 -0.53 -6.29 1.17
CA VAL A 285 -0.31 -5.44 0.00
C VAL A 285 -0.82 -6.15 -1.24
N LEU A 286 -1.74 -5.50 -1.94
CA LEU A 286 -2.31 -5.91 -3.21
C LEU A 286 -2.07 -4.82 -4.24
N ARG A 287 -1.37 -5.13 -5.31
CA ARG A 287 -1.15 -4.21 -6.41
C ARG A 287 -1.71 -4.76 -7.72
N ALA A 288 -2.42 -3.93 -8.47
CA ALA A 288 -3.00 -4.31 -9.75
C ALA A 288 -2.30 -3.61 -10.92
N VAL A 289 -1.98 -4.36 -11.95
CA VAL A 289 -1.07 -3.94 -13.02
C VAL A 289 -1.77 -2.98 -13.99
N SER A 290 -1.42 -1.69 -13.94
CA SER A 290 -1.95 -0.65 -14.82
C SER A 290 -1.10 -0.39 -16.06
N ASN A 291 0.19 -0.65 -15.98
CA ASN A 291 1.18 -0.45 -17.03
C ASN A 291 2.36 -1.41 -16.84
N PHE A 292 3.19 -1.55 -17.87
CA PHE A 292 4.48 -2.19 -17.71
C PHE A 292 5.57 -1.16 -17.37
N ASP A 293 6.57 -1.58 -16.61
CA ASP A 293 7.67 -0.73 -16.13
C ASP A 293 8.72 -0.46 -17.21
N GLN A 294 8.64 -1.16 -18.33
CA GLN A 294 9.52 -0.96 -19.47
C GLN A 294 8.74 -0.73 -20.76
N GLN A 295 9.44 -0.21 -21.76
CA GLN A 295 8.89 0.07 -23.06
C GLN A 295 8.60 -1.21 -23.87
N ALA A 296 7.59 -1.14 -24.73
CA ALA A 296 7.32 -2.14 -25.74
C ALA A 296 8.47 -2.28 -26.77
N ILE A 297 8.53 -3.43 -27.44
CA ILE A 297 9.53 -3.68 -28.49
C ILE A 297 9.42 -2.60 -29.58
N GLY A 298 10.55 -1.99 -29.92
CA GLY A 298 10.65 -0.95 -30.95
C GLY A 298 10.45 0.48 -30.46
N LEU A 299 10.10 0.69 -29.20
CA LEU A 299 10.02 2.02 -28.59
C LEU A 299 11.24 2.33 -27.71
N THR A 300 11.57 3.59 -27.60
CA THR A 300 12.44 4.11 -26.54
C THR A 300 11.67 4.24 -25.23
N ALA A 301 12.35 4.26 -24.10
CA ALA A 301 11.72 4.52 -22.80
C ALA A 301 11.00 5.88 -22.77
N ALA A 302 11.57 6.90 -23.40
CA ALA A 302 10.97 8.23 -23.47
C ALA A 302 9.68 8.26 -24.29
N GLU A 303 9.62 7.59 -25.44
CA GLU A 303 8.40 7.48 -26.25
C GLU A 303 7.32 6.70 -25.51
N SER A 304 7.66 5.63 -24.84
CA SER A 304 6.74 4.83 -24.04
C SER A 304 6.16 5.62 -22.86
N LEU A 305 7.01 6.34 -22.12
CA LEU A 305 6.57 7.21 -21.02
C LEU A 305 5.64 8.34 -21.50
N ALA A 306 5.99 8.98 -22.61
CA ALA A 306 5.18 10.04 -23.20
C ALA A 306 3.80 9.54 -23.64
N ALA A 307 3.71 8.35 -24.22
CA ALA A 307 2.44 7.72 -24.59
C ALA A 307 1.57 7.42 -23.36
N SER A 308 2.16 6.92 -22.29
CA SER A 308 1.45 6.66 -21.02
C SER A 308 0.92 7.94 -20.37
N ALA A 309 1.66 9.04 -20.42
CA ALA A 309 1.25 10.32 -19.85
C ALA A 309 0.05 10.94 -20.59
N VAL A 310 -0.10 10.70 -21.91
CA VAL A 310 -1.18 11.26 -22.73
C VAL A 310 -2.45 10.41 -22.68
N SER A 311 -2.32 9.08 -22.75
CA SER A 311 -3.46 8.16 -22.88
C SER A 311 -3.96 7.60 -21.54
N ARG A 312 -3.43 8.05 -20.42
CA ARG A 312 -3.42 7.34 -19.14
C ARG A 312 -2.76 5.95 -19.31
N TYR A 313 -2.60 5.20 -18.24
CA TYR A 313 -2.02 3.86 -18.32
C TYR A 313 -2.90 2.91 -19.16
N SER A 314 -2.28 2.03 -19.92
CA SER A 314 -2.96 1.13 -20.85
C SER A 314 -4.03 0.25 -20.21
N ALA A 315 -3.87 -0.08 -18.93
CA ALA A 315 -4.84 -0.88 -18.17
C ALA A 315 -5.37 -0.14 -16.92
N TYR A 316 -5.53 1.19 -16.99
CA TYR A 316 -5.98 1.99 -15.84
C TYR A 316 -7.29 1.47 -15.24
N MET A 317 -8.38 1.43 -16.02
CA MET A 317 -9.68 0.98 -15.52
C MET A 317 -9.70 -0.52 -15.15
N PRO A 318 -9.13 -1.44 -15.96
CA PRO A 318 -9.01 -2.84 -15.57
C PRO A 318 -8.21 -3.07 -14.29
N ALA A 319 -7.16 -2.28 -14.03
CA ALA A 319 -6.38 -2.39 -12.80
C ALA A 319 -7.17 -1.91 -11.58
N LEU A 320 -7.89 -0.79 -11.67
CA LEU A 320 -8.78 -0.34 -10.59
C LEU A 320 -9.84 -1.40 -10.24
N GLU A 321 -10.47 -1.97 -11.27
CA GLU A 321 -11.45 -3.04 -11.09
C GLU A 321 -10.82 -4.30 -10.47
N ALA A 322 -9.61 -4.68 -10.88
CA ALA A 322 -8.89 -5.82 -10.35
C ALA A 322 -8.49 -5.61 -8.88
N ALA A 323 -7.98 -4.43 -8.52
CA ALA A 323 -7.63 -4.08 -7.14
C ALA A 323 -8.85 -4.19 -6.21
N TYR A 324 -9.99 -3.63 -6.63
CA TYR A 324 -11.24 -3.75 -5.88
C TYR A 324 -11.72 -5.20 -5.83
N ARG A 325 -11.91 -5.86 -6.97
CA ARG A 325 -12.53 -7.19 -7.07
C ARG A 325 -11.74 -8.26 -6.29
N VAL A 326 -10.43 -8.24 -6.41
CA VAL A 326 -9.55 -9.18 -5.70
C VAL A 326 -9.47 -8.83 -4.22
N GLY A 327 -9.28 -7.56 -3.90
CA GLY A 327 -9.22 -7.08 -2.51
C GLY A 327 -10.51 -7.33 -1.76
N ASN A 328 -11.66 -7.10 -2.39
CA ASN A 328 -12.95 -7.26 -1.74
C ASN A 328 -13.30 -8.70 -1.36
N VAL A 329 -12.79 -9.71 -2.05
CA VAL A 329 -12.93 -11.11 -1.60
C VAL A 329 -12.33 -11.29 -0.20
N VAL A 330 -11.17 -10.71 0.04
CA VAL A 330 -10.47 -10.78 1.33
C VAL A 330 -11.17 -9.91 2.39
N VAL A 331 -11.57 -8.69 2.02
CA VAL A 331 -12.32 -7.78 2.91
C VAL A 331 -13.62 -8.42 3.38
N SER A 332 -14.42 -8.94 2.45
CA SER A 332 -15.69 -9.59 2.75
C SER A 332 -15.52 -10.84 3.62
N GLU A 333 -14.50 -11.66 3.36
CA GLU A 333 -14.21 -12.86 4.14
C GLU A 333 -13.82 -12.50 5.59
N ILE A 334 -12.95 -11.49 5.78
CA ILE A 334 -12.55 -11.02 7.11
C ILE A 334 -13.74 -10.45 7.87
N VAL A 335 -14.52 -9.58 7.24
CA VAL A 335 -15.66 -8.91 7.87
C VAL A 335 -16.75 -9.89 8.28
N THR A 336 -17.09 -10.83 7.38
CA THR A 336 -18.16 -11.83 7.61
C THR A 336 -17.77 -12.82 8.70
N ASN A 337 -16.51 -13.21 8.76
CA ASN A 337 -15.99 -14.19 9.71
C ASN A 337 -15.15 -13.54 10.82
N TRP A 338 -15.51 -12.31 11.22
CA TRP A 338 -14.77 -11.51 12.20
C TRP A 338 -14.51 -12.24 13.51
N ASP A 339 -15.50 -12.94 14.05
CA ASP A 339 -15.37 -13.70 15.29
C ASP A 339 -14.23 -14.74 15.25
N ARG A 340 -13.93 -15.24 14.06
CA ARG A 340 -12.79 -16.16 13.83
C ARG A 340 -11.49 -15.41 13.68
N TYR A 341 -11.50 -14.28 12.97
CA TYR A 341 -10.27 -13.61 12.53
C TYR A 341 -9.79 -12.48 13.45
N GLN A 342 -10.64 -11.97 14.36
CA GLN A 342 -10.22 -10.94 15.31
C GLN A 342 -9.10 -11.40 16.25
N ASP A 343 -9.06 -12.69 16.63
CA ASP A 343 -8.07 -13.26 17.56
C ASP A 343 -7.08 -14.22 16.87
N ARG A 344 -7.36 -14.62 15.64
CA ARG A 344 -6.54 -15.56 14.90
C ARG A 344 -6.31 -15.12 13.47
N ILE A 345 -5.09 -14.75 13.16
CA ILE A 345 -4.69 -14.35 11.80
C ILE A 345 -4.78 -15.55 10.85
N PRO A 346 -5.45 -15.43 9.68
CA PRO A 346 -5.48 -16.49 8.69
C PRO A 346 -4.06 -16.91 8.24
N GLY A 347 -3.84 -18.18 8.00
CA GLY A 347 -2.54 -18.68 7.54
C GLY A 347 -1.45 -18.75 8.61
N SER A 348 -1.69 -18.29 9.85
CA SER A 348 -0.69 -18.29 10.92
C SER A 348 -0.17 -19.70 11.31
N GLN A 349 -0.89 -20.77 10.95
CA GLN A 349 -0.44 -22.16 11.20
C GLN A 349 0.71 -22.61 10.28
N LEU A 350 1.03 -21.84 9.24
CA LEU A 350 2.16 -22.14 8.34
C LEU A 350 3.52 -21.74 8.95
N LYS A 351 3.52 -21.00 10.08
CA LYS A 351 4.74 -20.64 10.83
C LYS A 351 5.34 -21.79 11.66
N GLU A 352 4.65 -22.94 11.82
CA GLU A 352 5.14 -24.08 12.63
C GLU A 352 5.75 -25.18 11.75
N LYS A 353 6.93 -24.91 11.16
CA LYS A 353 7.96 -25.95 10.95
C LYS A 353 9.33 -25.30 11.01
N PRO A 354 10.13 -25.64 12.02
CA PRO A 354 11.53 -25.20 12.11
C PRO A 354 12.37 -25.79 10.98
#